data_1b1695643b77d135cca70fafe3d5474e
#
_entry.id   1b1695643b77d135cca70fafe3d5474e
#
_cell.length_a   1.000
_cell.length_b   1.000
_cell.length_c   1.000
_cell.angle_alpha   90.00
_cell.angle_beta   90.00
_cell.angle_gamma   90.00
#
_symmetry.space_group_name_H-M   'P 1'
#
loop_
_entity.id
_entity.type
_entity.pdbx_description
1 polymer ?
#
loop_
_entity_poly.entity_id
_entity_poly.type
_entity_poly.pdbx_seq_one_letter_code
_entity_poly.pdbx_strand_id
1 'polypeptide(L)'
;MPVRTPPARLSLLVLLGLTLGAGSAAASSCGPSTRPLDAPIALVLSGGGAKGAYEAGVAAVFVERGLPIRLVAGSSAGALNAAMVAAGRIDRLEALWRGLSRGRVYSLRTRVLFAGLLPGWLTLLTLDRAGSLFDPQPLRELIDASLDLDRVRASPVRLLVVTSDLARREPRLFDNQSVTREALMAAAAVPGAFPAVAVDGTLLVDGGLTGRAPVLEALAAEPGVGRAVVVMSYAPDERGTPPTTMRRALEEAFEMGMIHQIRRDVELARLKFPGVEVHLLQPSAALALRPLDFDQAGIARALERGRADALACLSGWATR
;
A
#
# COMPACT_ATOMS: atom_id res chain seq x y z
N MET A 1 10.29 19.55 -85.65
CA MET A 1 9.63 20.46 -84.72
C MET A 1 8.81 19.59 -83.80
N PRO A 2 9.18 19.41 -82.49
CA PRO A 2 8.38 18.63 -81.55
C PRO A 2 7.42 19.57 -80.81
N VAL A 3 6.20 19.09 -80.63
CA VAL A 3 5.08 19.74 -79.96
C VAL A 3 5.27 19.57 -78.46
N ARG A 4 5.28 20.71 -77.72
CA ARG A 4 5.33 20.73 -76.26
C ARG A 4 3.91 20.61 -75.67
N THR A 5 3.66 19.58 -74.86
CA THR A 5 2.48 19.48 -74.03
C THR A 5 2.70 20.20 -72.69
N PRO A 6 1.68 20.91 -72.13
CA PRO A 6 1.81 21.59 -70.85
C PRO A 6 1.67 20.58 -69.63
N PRO A 7 2.24 20.89 -68.46
CA PRO A 7 2.18 19.99 -67.26
C PRO A 7 0.81 20.09 -66.59
N ALA A 8 0.29 18.92 -66.22
CA ALA A 8 -0.92 18.80 -65.46
C ALA A 8 -0.63 19.25 -63.97
N ARG A 9 -1.43 20.18 -63.48
CA ARG A 9 -1.44 20.62 -62.09
C ARG A 9 -2.14 19.56 -61.22
N LEU A 10 -1.38 18.88 -60.41
CA LEU A 10 -1.88 17.94 -59.41
C LEU A 10 -2.34 18.76 -58.19
N SER A 11 -3.65 18.88 -57.99
CA SER A 11 -4.25 19.48 -56.78
C SER A 11 -4.17 18.50 -55.66
N LEU A 12 -3.30 18.77 -54.69
CA LEU A 12 -3.15 17.99 -53.43
C LEU A 12 -4.29 18.38 -52.49
N LEU A 13 -5.36 17.58 -52.45
CA LEU A 13 -6.39 17.65 -51.42
C LEU A 13 -5.80 17.09 -50.10
N VAL A 14 -5.44 17.98 -49.18
CA VAL A 14 -5.10 17.62 -47.80
C VAL A 14 -6.41 17.33 -47.08
N LEU A 15 -6.73 16.05 -46.93
CA LEU A 15 -7.75 15.59 -46.01
C LEU A 15 -7.17 15.69 -44.59
N LEU A 16 -7.59 16.71 -43.84
CA LEU A 16 -7.36 16.82 -42.40
C LEU A 16 -8.26 15.78 -41.73
N GLY A 17 -7.73 14.57 -41.51
CA GLY A 17 -8.37 13.55 -40.70
C GLY A 17 -8.29 13.96 -39.23
N LEU A 18 -9.39 14.50 -38.68
CA LEU A 18 -9.60 14.55 -37.22
C LEU A 18 -9.71 13.11 -36.70
N THR A 19 -8.58 12.55 -36.30
CA THR A 19 -8.61 11.38 -35.42
C THR A 19 -9.11 11.85 -34.04
N LEU A 20 -10.40 11.73 -33.78
CA LEU A 20 -10.95 11.65 -32.45
C LEU A 20 -10.23 10.48 -31.78
N GLY A 21 -9.22 10.80 -30.99
CA GLY A 21 -8.59 9.84 -30.07
C GLY A 21 -9.67 9.35 -29.15
N ALA A 22 -10.26 8.18 -29.44
CA ALA A 22 -10.97 7.41 -28.45
C ALA A 22 -9.97 7.12 -27.33
N GLY A 23 -10.01 7.94 -26.28
CA GLY A 23 -9.30 7.65 -25.05
C GLY A 23 -9.74 6.26 -24.64
N SER A 24 -8.83 5.30 -24.76
CA SER A 24 -9.00 3.97 -24.18
C SER A 24 -9.33 4.18 -22.71
N ALA A 25 -10.60 4.02 -22.33
CA ALA A 25 -10.97 3.98 -20.93
C ALA A 25 -10.13 2.85 -20.33
N ALA A 26 -9.13 3.20 -19.54
CA ALA A 26 -8.34 2.23 -18.81
C ALA A 26 -9.34 1.34 -18.08
N ALA A 27 -9.33 0.05 -18.39
CA ALA A 27 -10.20 -0.92 -17.73
C ALA A 27 -10.02 -0.74 -16.23
N SER A 28 -11.13 -0.61 -15.47
CA SER A 28 -11.08 -0.34 -14.04
C SER A 28 -10.19 -1.39 -13.38
N SER A 29 -9.21 -0.93 -12.63
CA SER A 29 -8.17 -1.77 -12.00
C SER A 29 -8.70 -2.77 -10.96
N CYS A 30 -10.01 -2.73 -10.66
CA CYS A 30 -10.64 -3.59 -9.64
C CYS A 30 -11.68 -4.59 -10.19
N GLY A 31 -11.90 -4.62 -11.49
CA GLY A 31 -12.90 -5.51 -12.13
C GLY A 31 -14.36 -5.07 -11.88
N PRO A 32 -15.33 -5.77 -12.51
CA PRO A 32 -16.74 -5.46 -12.36
C PRO A 32 -17.28 -5.91 -10.99
N SER A 33 -18.35 -5.27 -10.52
CA SER A 33 -19.09 -5.66 -9.34
C SER A 33 -20.58 -5.86 -9.68
N THR A 34 -21.20 -6.87 -9.08
CA THR A 34 -22.65 -7.13 -9.14
C THR A 34 -23.37 -6.65 -7.87
N ARG A 35 -22.63 -6.31 -6.84
CA ARG A 35 -23.17 -5.79 -5.57
C ARG A 35 -23.49 -4.30 -5.70
N PRO A 36 -24.57 -3.82 -5.07
CA PRO A 36 -24.86 -2.38 -5.01
C PRO A 36 -23.75 -1.62 -4.25
N LEU A 37 -23.61 -0.31 -4.49
CA LEU A 37 -22.56 0.51 -3.88
C LEU A 37 -22.68 0.61 -2.35
N ASP A 38 -23.87 0.45 -1.81
CA ASP A 38 -24.15 0.45 -0.37
C ASP A 38 -23.91 -0.90 0.31
N ALA A 39 -23.42 -1.92 -0.42
CA ALA A 39 -23.01 -3.18 0.19
C ALA A 39 -21.85 -2.96 1.16
N PRO A 40 -21.92 -3.53 2.39
CA PRO A 40 -20.86 -3.38 3.40
C PRO A 40 -19.49 -3.85 2.89
N ILE A 41 -18.46 -3.04 3.14
CA ILE A 41 -17.10 -3.23 2.60
C ILE A 41 -16.11 -3.59 3.71
N ALA A 42 -15.23 -4.59 3.44
CA ALA A 42 -13.95 -4.74 4.09
C ALA A 42 -12.86 -4.11 3.20
N LEU A 43 -12.20 -3.07 3.70
CA LEU A 43 -11.07 -2.42 3.04
C LEU A 43 -9.77 -2.99 3.60
N VAL A 44 -8.96 -3.63 2.75
CA VAL A 44 -7.71 -4.30 3.15
C VAL A 44 -6.52 -3.62 2.49
N LEU A 45 -5.61 -3.10 3.31
CA LEU A 45 -4.47 -2.28 2.90
C LEU A 45 -3.16 -3.07 3.09
N SER A 46 -2.46 -3.35 2.00
CA SER A 46 -1.27 -4.21 2.02
C SER A 46 -0.02 -3.52 2.57
N GLY A 47 0.00 -2.19 2.62
CA GLY A 47 1.18 -1.42 2.97
C GLY A 47 2.21 -1.37 1.83
N GLY A 48 3.48 -1.22 2.18
CA GLY A 48 4.57 -1.09 1.19
C GLY A 48 5.44 0.13 1.45
N GLY A 49 5.60 0.54 2.70
CA GLY A 49 6.37 1.72 3.07
C GLY A 49 5.82 2.98 2.40
N ALA A 50 6.66 3.73 1.67
CA ALA A 50 6.26 4.94 0.96
C ALA A 50 5.16 4.72 -0.10
N LYS A 51 5.07 3.51 -0.68
CA LYS A 51 3.99 3.13 -1.60
C LYS A 51 2.60 3.12 -0.92
N GLY A 52 2.54 3.09 0.43
CA GLY A 52 1.30 3.22 1.20
C GLY A 52 0.55 4.54 0.98
N ALA A 53 1.19 5.55 0.39
CA ALA A 53 0.53 6.77 -0.07
C ALA A 53 -0.57 6.48 -1.12
N TYR A 54 -0.35 5.51 -2.00
CA TYR A 54 -1.37 5.05 -2.95
C TYR A 54 -2.62 4.54 -2.22
N GLU A 55 -2.44 3.72 -1.21
CA GLU A 55 -3.54 3.16 -0.40
C GLU A 55 -4.31 4.25 0.36
N ALA A 56 -3.58 5.26 0.87
CA ALA A 56 -4.20 6.42 1.50
C ALA A 56 -5.10 7.19 0.52
N GLY A 57 -4.67 7.37 -0.73
CA GLY A 57 -5.47 7.98 -1.79
C GLY A 57 -6.72 7.17 -2.14
N VAL A 58 -6.61 5.84 -2.18
CA VAL A 58 -7.77 4.95 -2.38
C VAL A 58 -8.75 5.07 -1.21
N ALA A 59 -8.25 4.97 0.02
CA ALA A 59 -9.07 5.06 1.23
C ALA A 59 -9.79 6.41 1.34
N ALA A 60 -9.12 7.50 0.97
CA ALA A 60 -9.70 8.84 0.95
C ALA A 60 -10.94 8.91 0.05
N VAL A 61 -10.84 8.43 -1.18
CA VAL A 61 -11.97 8.41 -2.12
C VAL A 61 -13.12 7.54 -1.59
N PHE A 62 -12.84 6.38 -1.02
CA PHE A 62 -13.87 5.49 -0.50
C PHE A 62 -14.65 6.13 0.65
N VAL A 63 -13.95 6.81 1.58
CA VAL A 63 -14.57 7.54 2.69
C VAL A 63 -15.33 8.77 2.18
N GLU A 64 -14.75 9.58 1.30
CA GLU A 64 -15.39 10.78 0.72
C GLU A 64 -16.67 10.45 -0.06
N ARG A 65 -16.71 9.28 -0.72
CA ARG A 65 -17.89 8.79 -1.43
C ARG A 65 -18.91 8.12 -0.53
N GLY A 66 -18.69 8.10 0.78
CA GLY A 66 -19.62 7.56 1.76
C GLY A 66 -19.83 6.05 1.65
N LEU A 67 -18.82 5.30 1.15
CA LEU A 67 -18.94 3.85 1.07
C LEU A 67 -19.04 3.24 2.47
N PRO A 68 -19.88 2.22 2.68
CA PRO A 68 -20.13 1.65 4.00
C PRO A 68 -18.99 0.72 4.43
N ILE A 69 -17.85 1.30 4.79
CA ILE A 69 -16.70 0.56 5.31
C ILE A 69 -17.05 0.04 6.71
N ARG A 70 -17.22 -1.28 6.83
CA ARG A 70 -17.50 -1.97 8.10
C ARG A 70 -16.21 -2.40 8.80
N LEU A 71 -15.21 -2.79 8.02
CA LEU A 71 -13.91 -3.20 8.52
C LEU A 71 -12.80 -2.59 7.66
N VAL A 72 -11.75 -2.15 8.32
CA VAL A 72 -10.47 -1.82 7.67
C VAL A 72 -9.36 -2.65 8.29
N ALA A 73 -8.57 -3.32 7.44
CA ALA A 73 -7.46 -4.17 7.87
C ALA A 73 -6.16 -3.76 7.19
N GLY A 74 -5.03 -4.02 7.84
CA GLY A 74 -3.75 -3.73 7.20
C GLY A 74 -2.53 -4.28 7.90
N SER A 75 -1.41 -4.30 7.17
CA SER A 75 -0.07 -4.56 7.69
C SER A 75 0.89 -3.47 7.26
N SER A 76 2.03 -3.32 7.92
CA SER A 76 3.04 -2.30 7.60
C SER A 76 2.45 -0.89 7.56
N ALA A 77 2.79 -0.07 6.56
CA ALA A 77 2.18 1.23 6.32
C ALA A 77 0.65 1.15 6.17
N GLY A 78 0.12 0.02 5.65
CA GLY A 78 -1.32 -0.23 5.55
C GLY A 78 -2.01 -0.33 6.91
N ALA A 79 -1.34 -0.84 7.95
CA ALA A 79 -1.87 -0.85 9.32
C ALA A 79 -2.03 0.57 9.89
N LEU A 80 -1.07 1.46 9.60
CA LEU A 80 -1.12 2.87 10.01
C LEU A 80 -2.24 3.61 9.26
N ASN A 81 -2.37 3.39 7.95
CA ASN A 81 -3.47 3.90 7.15
C ASN A 81 -4.82 3.41 7.68
N ALA A 82 -4.93 2.10 7.95
CA ALA A 82 -6.14 1.48 8.49
C ALA A 82 -6.56 2.09 9.84
N ALA A 83 -5.61 2.30 10.75
CA ALA A 83 -5.86 2.93 12.03
C ALA A 83 -6.38 4.38 11.89
N MET A 84 -5.83 5.15 10.94
CA MET A 84 -6.29 6.51 10.63
C MET A 84 -7.70 6.51 10.00
N VAL A 85 -8.03 5.55 9.14
CA VAL A 85 -9.37 5.37 8.59
C VAL A 85 -10.35 5.02 9.70
N ALA A 86 -10.01 4.05 10.57
CA ALA A 86 -10.83 3.69 11.72
C ALA A 86 -11.05 4.88 12.68
N ALA A 87 -10.03 5.70 12.91
CA ALA A 87 -10.15 6.91 13.73
C ALA A 87 -11.02 8.02 13.08
N GLY A 88 -11.49 7.84 11.83
CA GLY A 88 -12.23 8.85 11.08
C GLY A 88 -11.39 10.10 10.77
N ARG A 89 -10.08 9.92 10.53
CA ARG A 89 -9.11 11.01 10.29
C ARG A 89 -8.52 10.96 8.89
N ILE A 90 -9.39 10.77 7.90
CA ILE A 90 -8.95 10.67 6.49
C ILE A 90 -8.36 11.99 5.97
N ASP A 91 -8.91 13.13 6.41
CA ASP A 91 -8.42 14.48 6.13
C ASP A 91 -6.95 14.63 6.56
N ARG A 92 -6.65 14.15 7.77
CA ARG A 92 -5.32 14.20 8.35
C ARG A 92 -4.38 13.19 7.72
N LEU A 93 -4.89 12.04 7.30
CA LEU A 93 -4.11 11.00 6.64
C LEU A 93 -3.48 11.51 5.33
N GLU A 94 -4.25 12.13 4.46
CA GLU A 94 -3.72 12.70 3.22
C GLU A 94 -2.70 13.82 3.49
N ALA A 95 -3.01 14.73 4.43
CA ALA A 95 -2.09 15.80 4.82
C ALA A 95 -0.76 15.24 5.37
N LEU A 96 -0.82 14.16 6.16
CA LEU A 96 0.37 13.46 6.65
C LEU A 96 1.23 12.94 5.51
N TRP A 97 0.64 12.20 4.57
CA TRP A 97 1.37 11.66 3.44
C TRP A 97 2.01 12.77 2.59
N ARG A 98 1.29 13.86 2.30
CA ARG A 98 1.84 15.01 1.55
C ARG A 98 3.02 15.68 2.26
N GLY A 99 3.01 15.70 3.59
CA GLY A 99 4.08 16.27 4.41
C GLY A 99 5.17 15.28 4.83
N LEU A 100 5.07 14.01 4.41
CA LEU A 100 5.99 12.97 4.85
C LEU A 100 7.33 13.07 4.13
N SER A 101 8.41 12.89 4.89
CA SER A 101 9.77 12.79 4.39
C SER A 101 10.51 11.69 5.14
N ARG A 102 11.64 11.25 4.60
CA ARG A 102 12.47 10.21 5.22
C ARG A 102 12.75 10.49 6.70
N GLY A 103 13.18 11.69 7.03
CA GLY A 103 13.54 12.07 8.40
C GLY A 103 12.39 12.04 9.40
N ARG A 104 11.14 12.08 8.91
CA ARG A 104 9.94 11.93 9.75
C ARG A 104 9.52 10.47 9.97
N VAL A 105 10.11 9.53 9.25
CA VAL A 105 9.81 8.10 9.39
C VAL A 105 10.95 7.38 10.11
N TYR A 106 12.20 7.66 9.72
CA TYR A 106 13.38 7.02 10.33
C TYR A 106 14.63 7.87 10.18
N SER A 107 15.61 7.61 11.05
CA SER A 107 16.98 8.07 10.93
C SER A 107 17.94 6.89 10.95
N LEU A 108 19.18 7.10 10.49
CA LEU A 108 20.21 6.07 10.63
C LEU A 108 20.64 6.01 12.11
N ARG A 109 20.75 4.80 12.66
CA ARG A 109 21.32 4.64 14.00
C ARG A 109 22.75 5.13 14.03
N THR A 110 23.13 5.86 15.09
CA THR A 110 24.47 6.41 15.27
C THR A 110 25.57 5.34 15.15
N ARG A 111 25.33 4.14 15.70
CA ARG A 111 26.28 3.02 15.59
C ARG A 111 26.47 2.55 14.15
N VAL A 112 25.41 2.54 13.35
CA VAL A 112 25.47 2.18 11.92
C VAL A 112 26.20 3.26 11.12
N LEU A 113 25.99 4.53 11.45
CA LEU A 113 26.67 5.65 10.80
C LEU A 113 28.19 5.55 10.98
N PHE A 114 28.66 5.23 12.20
CA PHE A 114 30.10 5.10 12.49
C PHE A 114 30.68 3.74 12.05
N ALA A 115 29.86 2.73 11.83
CA ALA A 115 30.34 1.42 11.35
C ALA A 115 31.09 1.52 10.02
N GLY A 116 30.66 2.41 9.13
CA GLY A 116 31.33 2.65 7.84
C GLY A 116 32.75 3.21 7.92
N LEU A 117 33.17 3.69 9.08
CA LEU A 117 34.55 4.16 9.35
C LEU A 117 35.46 3.04 9.85
N LEU A 118 34.93 1.86 10.14
CA LEU A 118 35.68 0.72 10.67
C LEU A 118 36.24 -0.15 9.53
N PRO A 119 37.32 -0.93 9.77
CA PRO A 119 37.74 -1.96 8.85
C PRO A 119 36.61 -2.96 8.53
N GLY A 120 36.54 -3.48 7.29
CA GLY A 120 35.39 -4.21 6.74
C GLY A 120 34.79 -5.31 7.64
N TRP A 121 35.63 -6.13 8.31
CA TRP A 121 35.14 -7.17 9.23
C TRP A 121 34.53 -6.62 10.53
N LEU A 122 35.06 -5.49 11.06
CA LEU A 122 34.48 -4.79 12.21
C LEU A 122 33.18 -4.08 11.84
N THR A 123 33.10 -3.55 10.60
CA THR A 123 31.84 -3.01 10.05
C THR A 123 30.74 -4.08 10.05
N LEU A 124 31.03 -5.26 9.51
CA LEU A 124 30.07 -6.38 9.46
C LEU A 124 29.64 -6.81 10.88
N LEU A 125 30.59 -6.95 11.80
CA LEU A 125 30.31 -7.33 13.18
C LEU A 125 29.46 -6.28 13.90
N THR A 126 29.71 -5.00 13.63
CA THR A 126 28.95 -3.89 14.23
C THR A 126 27.53 -3.83 13.68
N LEU A 127 27.35 -4.04 12.38
CA LEU A 127 26.05 -4.11 11.73
C LEU A 127 25.22 -5.31 12.24
N ASP A 128 25.84 -6.47 12.38
CA ASP A 128 25.21 -7.67 12.91
C ASP A 128 24.71 -7.45 14.36
N ARG A 129 25.53 -6.82 15.21
CA ARG A 129 25.15 -6.49 16.58
C ARG A 129 24.20 -5.30 16.71
N ALA A 130 24.01 -4.50 15.67
CA ALA A 130 23.09 -3.36 15.70
C ALA A 130 21.61 -3.80 15.76
N GLY A 131 21.30 -5.02 15.31
CA GLY A 131 19.96 -5.59 15.29
C GLY A 131 19.01 -4.92 14.28
N SER A 132 19.28 -3.67 13.85
CA SER A 132 18.55 -2.96 12.80
C SER A 132 19.34 -1.74 12.29
N LEU A 133 19.04 -1.32 11.06
CA LEU A 133 19.72 -0.19 10.41
C LEU A 133 19.17 1.16 10.88
N PHE A 134 17.87 1.26 11.11
CA PHE A 134 17.19 2.52 11.37
C PHE A 134 16.72 2.66 12.81
N ASP A 135 16.68 3.90 13.28
CA ASP A 135 16.01 4.32 14.49
C ASP A 135 14.52 4.60 14.16
N PRO A 136 13.57 3.94 14.81
CA PRO A 136 12.15 4.13 14.59
C PRO A 136 11.55 5.30 15.38
N GLN A 137 12.35 6.06 16.15
CA GLN A 137 11.87 7.14 17.01
C GLN A 137 11.05 8.18 16.23
N PRO A 138 11.45 8.64 15.01
CA PRO A 138 10.63 9.58 14.23
C PRO A 138 9.24 9.03 13.89
N LEU A 139 9.13 7.74 13.56
CA LEU A 139 7.83 7.09 13.31
C LEU A 139 6.97 7.03 14.57
N ARG A 140 7.57 6.75 15.73
CA ARG A 140 6.88 6.76 17.01
C ARG A 140 6.26 8.14 17.31
N GLU A 141 7.04 9.20 17.14
CA GLU A 141 6.59 10.58 17.33
C GLU A 141 5.49 10.96 16.33
N LEU A 142 5.61 10.48 15.08
CA LEU A 142 4.58 10.69 14.07
C LEU A 142 3.25 10.02 14.44
N ILE A 143 3.28 8.79 14.93
CA ILE A 143 2.10 8.06 15.40
C ILE A 143 1.46 8.80 16.58
N ASP A 144 2.25 9.17 17.59
CA ASP A 144 1.78 9.88 18.79
C ASP A 144 1.14 11.23 18.44
N ALA A 145 1.71 11.96 17.48
CA ALA A 145 1.18 13.26 17.06
C ALA A 145 -0.07 13.17 16.17
N SER A 146 -0.31 12.01 15.53
CA SER A 146 -1.27 11.93 14.42
C SER A 146 -2.47 11.05 14.74
N LEU A 147 -2.32 10.01 15.54
CA LEU A 147 -3.33 9.01 15.81
C LEU A 147 -3.86 9.14 17.24
N ASP A 148 -5.16 9.21 17.35
CA ASP A 148 -5.91 9.18 18.61
C ASP A 148 -6.52 7.77 18.77
N LEU A 149 -5.93 6.96 19.65
CA LEU A 149 -6.37 5.59 19.90
C LEU A 149 -7.74 5.51 20.56
N ASP A 150 -8.18 6.54 21.30
CA ASP A 150 -9.51 6.55 21.89
C ASP A 150 -10.58 6.70 20.81
N ARG A 151 -10.30 7.46 19.75
CA ARG A 151 -11.17 7.50 18.57
C ARG A 151 -11.21 6.16 17.85
N VAL A 152 -10.10 5.44 17.77
CA VAL A 152 -10.07 4.09 17.20
C VAL A 152 -10.94 3.14 18.03
N ARG A 153 -10.82 3.17 19.36
CA ARG A 153 -11.63 2.34 20.28
C ARG A 153 -13.13 2.61 20.18
N ALA A 154 -13.50 3.89 20.01
CA ALA A 154 -14.89 4.31 19.88
C ALA A 154 -15.46 4.19 18.47
N SER A 155 -14.66 3.76 17.49
CA SER A 155 -15.04 3.72 16.08
C SER A 155 -16.08 2.65 15.77
N PRO A 156 -17.11 2.96 14.96
CA PRO A 156 -18.01 1.95 14.39
C PRO A 156 -17.34 1.10 13.29
N VAL A 157 -16.21 1.57 12.74
CA VAL A 157 -15.42 0.83 11.75
C VAL A 157 -14.47 -0.10 12.50
N ARG A 158 -14.60 -1.40 12.25
CA ARG A 158 -13.72 -2.40 12.84
C ARG A 158 -12.31 -2.27 12.28
N LEU A 159 -11.31 -2.17 13.15
CA LEU A 159 -9.90 -2.19 12.79
C LEU A 159 -9.34 -3.60 12.94
N LEU A 160 -8.45 -4.00 12.03
CA LEU A 160 -7.62 -5.19 12.15
C LEU A 160 -6.18 -4.86 11.75
N VAL A 161 -5.27 -4.88 12.71
CA VAL A 161 -3.83 -4.69 12.51
C VAL A 161 -3.13 -6.03 12.59
N VAL A 162 -2.29 -6.35 11.60
CA VAL A 162 -1.52 -7.59 11.58
C VAL A 162 -0.06 -7.32 11.88
N THR A 163 0.49 -8.14 12.77
CA THR A 163 1.91 -8.24 13.10
C THR A 163 2.35 -9.70 12.97
N SER A 164 3.65 -9.95 12.96
CA SER A 164 4.20 -11.31 12.93
C SER A 164 4.91 -11.62 14.25
N ASP A 165 4.48 -12.70 14.93
CA ASP A 165 5.14 -13.22 16.13
C ASP A 165 6.38 -14.02 15.72
N LEU A 166 7.56 -13.53 16.13
CA LEU A 166 8.83 -14.18 15.79
C LEU A 166 9.01 -15.54 16.45
N ALA A 167 8.50 -15.73 17.66
CA ALA A 167 8.68 -16.97 18.40
C ALA A 167 7.73 -18.07 17.91
N ARG A 168 6.46 -17.71 17.66
CA ARG A 168 5.44 -18.65 17.19
C ARG A 168 5.44 -18.84 15.68
N ARG A 169 6.02 -17.87 14.93
CA ARG A 169 6.04 -17.84 13.45
C ARG A 169 4.63 -17.80 12.85
N GLU A 170 3.76 -17.02 13.49
CA GLU A 170 2.35 -16.89 13.11
C GLU A 170 1.91 -15.42 13.15
N PRO A 171 0.80 -15.04 12.48
CA PRO A 171 0.25 -13.70 12.58
C PRO A 171 -0.31 -13.47 13.99
N ARG A 172 -0.08 -12.26 14.53
CA ARG A 172 -0.76 -11.74 15.72
C ARG A 172 -1.60 -10.55 15.33
N LEU A 173 -2.88 -10.60 15.68
CA LEU A 173 -3.89 -9.64 15.29
C LEU A 173 -4.22 -8.71 16.46
N PHE A 174 -4.47 -7.43 16.12
CA PHE A 174 -4.96 -6.43 17.06
C PHE A 174 -6.19 -5.74 16.45
N ASP A 175 -7.23 -5.58 17.25
CA ASP A 175 -8.46 -4.90 16.90
C ASP A 175 -8.57 -3.51 17.57
N ASN A 176 -9.73 -2.87 17.47
CA ASN A 176 -9.98 -1.56 18.05
C ASN A 176 -9.67 -1.49 19.55
N GLN A 177 -9.90 -2.59 20.29
CA GLN A 177 -9.74 -2.61 21.75
C GLN A 177 -8.32 -2.96 22.18
N SER A 178 -7.65 -3.80 21.40
CA SER A 178 -6.33 -4.34 21.72
C SER A 178 -5.18 -3.57 21.06
N VAL A 179 -5.46 -2.70 20.06
CA VAL A 179 -4.43 -1.94 19.38
C VAL A 179 -3.76 -0.93 20.31
N THR A 180 -2.41 -0.96 20.30
CA THR A 180 -1.57 -0.01 21.04
C THR A 180 -0.61 0.67 20.07
N ARG A 181 0.06 1.71 20.54
CA ARG A 181 1.15 2.33 19.78
C ARG A 181 2.25 1.30 19.45
N GLU A 182 2.61 0.47 20.42
CA GLU A 182 3.61 -0.58 20.26
C GLU A 182 3.18 -1.61 19.20
N ALA A 183 1.90 -1.98 19.16
CA ALA A 183 1.36 -2.86 18.12
C ALA A 183 1.47 -2.22 16.71
N LEU A 184 1.19 -0.92 16.60
CA LEU A 184 1.35 -0.20 15.33
C LEU A 184 2.82 -0.04 14.93
N MET A 185 3.71 0.20 15.88
CA MET A 185 5.16 0.20 15.65
C MET A 185 5.64 -1.18 15.20
N ALA A 186 5.16 -2.26 15.82
CA ALA A 186 5.47 -3.62 15.43
C ALA A 186 4.97 -3.94 14.01
N ALA A 187 3.74 -3.52 13.68
CA ALA A 187 3.16 -3.74 12.35
C ALA A 187 4.00 -3.15 11.22
N ALA A 188 4.80 -2.11 11.50
CA ALA A 188 5.72 -1.45 10.55
C ALA A 188 7.20 -1.82 10.76
N ALA A 189 7.52 -2.74 11.68
CA ALA A 189 8.88 -3.12 12.04
C ALA A 189 9.46 -4.17 11.05
N VAL A 190 9.80 -3.76 9.83
CA VAL A 190 10.43 -4.63 8.84
C VAL A 190 11.78 -5.14 9.36
N PRO A 191 11.99 -6.48 9.46
CA PRO A 191 13.24 -7.05 9.96
C PRO A 191 14.48 -6.55 9.21
N GLY A 192 15.53 -6.28 9.96
CA GLY A 192 16.77 -5.69 9.42
C GLY A 192 16.71 -4.17 9.24
N ALA A 193 15.58 -3.62 8.81
CA ALA A 193 15.39 -2.17 8.72
C ALA A 193 15.08 -1.57 10.12
N PHE A 194 14.10 -2.14 10.83
CA PHE A 194 13.68 -1.68 12.15
C PHE A 194 13.81 -2.79 13.21
N PRO A 195 13.99 -2.42 14.48
CA PRO A 195 14.04 -3.40 15.56
C PRO A 195 12.66 -4.06 15.77
N ALA A 196 12.66 -5.33 16.19
CA ALA A 196 11.47 -5.97 16.70
C ALA A 196 10.92 -5.21 17.92
N VAL A 197 9.60 -5.18 18.08
CA VAL A 197 8.92 -4.46 19.16
C VAL A 197 8.32 -5.46 20.15
N ALA A 198 8.58 -5.26 21.43
CA ALA A 198 7.97 -6.07 22.49
C ALA A 198 6.54 -5.56 22.77
N VAL A 199 5.56 -6.46 22.65
CA VAL A 199 4.16 -6.23 23.01
C VAL A 199 3.70 -7.39 23.87
N ASP A 200 3.27 -7.11 25.09
CA ASP A 200 2.87 -8.11 26.09
C ASP A 200 3.89 -9.25 26.26
N GLY A 201 5.17 -8.91 26.31
CA GLY A 201 6.27 -9.88 26.49
C GLY A 201 6.64 -10.69 25.24
N THR A 202 5.99 -10.44 24.10
CA THR A 202 6.25 -11.12 22.82
C THR A 202 6.95 -10.17 21.85
N LEU A 203 8.00 -10.65 21.16
CA LEU A 203 8.68 -9.88 20.13
C LEU A 203 7.94 -10.00 18.80
N LEU A 204 7.42 -8.88 18.33
CA LEU A 204 6.66 -8.75 17.08
C LEU A 204 7.43 -7.94 16.05
N VAL A 205 7.19 -8.26 14.79
CA VAL A 205 7.73 -7.57 13.61
C VAL A 205 6.62 -7.32 12.60
N ASP A 206 6.98 -6.70 11.46
CA ASP A 206 6.07 -6.34 10.36
C ASP A 206 5.15 -7.51 9.99
N GLY A 207 3.85 -7.23 9.91
CA GLY A 207 2.82 -8.19 9.57
C GLY A 207 2.94 -8.75 8.15
N GLY A 208 3.68 -8.05 7.28
CA GLY A 208 3.90 -8.47 5.90
C GLY A 208 4.63 -9.80 5.73
N LEU A 209 5.21 -10.35 6.79
CA LEU A 209 5.82 -11.69 6.75
C LEU A 209 4.78 -12.82 6.82
N THR A 210 3.66 -12.61 7.52
CA THR A 210 2.65 -13.65 7.78
C THR A 210 1.28 -13.33 7.17
N GLY A 211 0.96 -12.06 6.94
CA GLY A 211 -0.34 -11.61 6.42
C GLY A 211 -0.22 -10.24 5.75
N ARG A 212 0.39 -10.17 4.57
CA ARG A 212 0.67 -8.89 3.90
C ARG A 212 -0.58 -8.08 3.61
N ALA A 213 -1.60 -8.70 3.04
CA ALA A 213 -2.93 -8.13 2.88
C ALA A 213 -3.92 -9.07 3.59
N PRO A 214 -4.29 -8.78 4.85
CA PRO A 214 -4.98 -9.73 5.72
C PRO A 214 -6.47 -9.89 5.34
N VAL A 215 -6.75 -10.26 4.08
CA VAL A 215 -8.12 -10.42 3.58
C VAL A 215 -8.83 -11.62 4.18
N LEU A 216 -8.11 -12.71 4.44
CA LEU A 216 -8.69 -13.92 5.05
C LEU A 216 -9.11 -13.66 6.48
N GLU A 217 -8.25 -12.98 7.25
CA GLU A 217 -8.47 -12.57 8.63
C GLU A 217 -9.60 -11.54 8.71
N ALA A 218 -9.62 -10.58 7.78
CA ALA A 218 -10.66 -9.55 7.70
C ALA A 218 -12.05 -10.17 7.45
N LEU A 219 -12.17 -11.09 6.49
CA LEU A 219 -13.43 -11.75 6.16
C LEU A 219 -13.87 -12.74 7.24
N ALA A 220 -12.94 -13.39 7.93
CA ALA A 220 -13.24 -14.22 9.08
C ALA A 220 -13.71 -13.38 10.29
N ALA A 221 -13.16 -12.18 10.46
CA ALA A 221 -13.51 -11.29 11.56
C ALA A 221 -14.86 -10.59 11.35
N GLU A 222 -15.27 -10.29 10.12
CA GLU A 222 -16.51 -9.54 9.81
C GLU A 222 -17.33 -10.25 8.74
N PRO A 223 -18.11 -11.29 9.12
CA PRO A 223 -18.87 -12.10 8.16
C PRO A 223 -20.04 -11.35 7.48
N GLY A 224 -20.38 -10.14 7.97
CA GLY A 224 -21.45 -9.30 7.41
C GLY A 224 -21.06 -8.48 6.19
N VAL A 225 -19.80 -8.55 5.70
CA VAL A 225 -19.39 -7.80 4.52
C VAL A 225 -19.80 -8.51 3.23
N GLY A 226 -20.32 -7.75 2.27
CA GLY A 226 -20.66 -8.26 0.94
C GLY A 226 -19.53 -8.10 -0.07
N ARG A 227 -18.57 -7.24 0.23
CA ARG A 227 -17.45 -6.92 -0.66
C ARG A 227 -16.16 -6.72 0.12
N ALA A 228 -15.07 -7.30 -0.37
CA ALA A 228 -13.72 -7.01 0.10
C ALA A 228 -12.93 -6.29 -1.00
N VAL A 229 -12.28 -5.19 -0.68
CA VAL A 229 -11.37 -4.48 -1.57
C VAL A 229 -9.98 -4.57 -0.99
N VAL A 230 -9.14 -5.38 -1.64
CA VAL A 230 -7.73 -5.51 -1.31
C VAL A 230 -6.96 -4.51 -2.15
N VAL A 231 -6.31 -3.56 -1.50
CA VAL A 231 -5.49 -2.55 -2.16
C VAL A 231 -4.03 -3.01 -2.12
N MET A 232 -3.44 -3.17 -3.30
CA MET A 232 -2.04 -3.55 -3.47
C MET A 232 -1.29 -2.42 -4.18
N SER A 233 -0.15 -2.01 -3.62
CA SER A 233 0.64 -0.87 -4.13
C SER A 233 1.62 -1.23 -5.25
N TYR A 234 1.32 -2.27 -6.05
CA TYR A 234 2.12 -2.75 -7.18
C TYR A 234 1.22 -2.94 -8.40
N ALA A 235 1.64 -2.38 -9.55
CA ALA A 235 0.89 -2.51 -10.79
C ALA A 235 0.91 -3.97 -11.31
N PRO A 236 -0.10 -4.39 -12.09
CA PRO A 236 -0.18 -5.76 -12.62
C PRO A 236 1.07 -6.20 -13.40
N ASP A 237 1.59 -5.30 -14.23
CA ASP A 237 2.73 -5.54 -15.13
C ASP A 237 4.04 -4.91 -14.63
N GLU A 238 4.09 -4.51 -13.35
CA GLU A 238 5.30 -3.93 -12.76
C GLU A 238 6.40 -4.99 -12.75
N ARG A 239 7.50 -4.70 -13.46
CA ARG A 239 8.66 -5.59 -13.53
C ARG A 239 9.72 -5.14 -12.55
N GLY A 240 10.26 -6.10 -11.80
CA GLY A 240 11.44 -5.86 -10.97
C GLY A 240 12.64 -5.47 -11.82
N THR A 241 13.52 -4.65 -11.26
CA THR A 241 14.80 -4.32 -11.89
C THR A 241 15.82 -5.37 -11.47
N PRO A 242 16.61 -5.96 -12.43
CA PRO A 242 17.68 -6.89 -12.06
C PRO A 242 18.58 -6.31 -10.97
N PRO A 243 18.77 -7.00 -9.84
CA PRO A 243 19.51 -6.45 -8.71
C PRO A 243 21.01 -6.40 -9.02
N THR A 244 21.63 -5.24 -8.85
CA THR A 244 23.08 -5.04 -9.02
C THR A 244 23.85 -5.08 -7.70
N THR A 245 23.15 -5.13 -6.57
CA THR A 245 23.73 -5.20 -5.23
C THR A 245 22.97 -6.19 -4.36
N MET A 246 23.63 -6.75 -3.34
CA MET A 246 23.02 -7.66 -2.38
C MET A 246 21.78 -7.04 -1.70
N ARG A 247 21.88 -5.76 -1.30
CA ARG A 247 20.73 -5.03 -0.73
C ARG A 247 19.53 -5.04 -1.68
N ARG A 248 19.77 -4.74 -2.96
CA ARG A 248 18.71 -4.75 -3.98
C ARG A 248 18.14 -6.14 -4.20
N ALA A 249 18.99 -7.18 -4.19
CA ALA A 249 18.52 -8.55 -4.30
C ALA A 249 17.58 -8.95 -3.15
N LEU A 250 17.90 -8.53 -1.92
CA LEU A 250 17.03 -8.77 -0.76
C LEU A 250 15.72 -7.97 -0.84
N GLU A 251 15.77 -6.69 -1.22
CA GLU A 251 14.59 -5.85 -1.44
C GLU A 251 13.65 -6.50 -2.48
N GLU A 252 14.17 -6.86 -3.65
CA GLU A 252 13.39 -7.49 -4.74
C GLU A 252 12.82 -8.87 -4.34
N ALA A 253 13.60 -9.69 -3.65
CA ALA A 253 13.14 -11.00 -3.16
C ALA A 253 11.98 -10.84 -2.16
N PHE A 254 12.08 -9.86 -1.27
CA PHE A 254 11.04 -9.56 -0.29
C PHE A 254 9.77 -9.02 -0.98
N GLU A 255 9.92 -8.06 -1.92
CA GLU A 255 8.80 -7.52 -2.69
C GLU A 255 8.09 -8.61 -3.51
N MET A 256 8.84 -9.45 -4.20
CA MET A 256 8.31 -10.58 -4.96
C MET A 256 7.50 -11.53 -4.08
N GLY A 257 8.04 -11.91 -2.92
CA GLY A 257 7.33 -12.77 -1.95
C GLY A 257 6.00 -12.16 -1.51
N MET A 258 6.01 -10.86 -1.19
CA MET A 258 4.81 -10.13 -0.77
C MET A 258 3.75 -10.02 -1.87
N ILE A 259 4.14 -9.70 -3.09
CA ILE A 259 3.22 -9.61 -4.23
C ILE A 259 2.53 -10.96 -4.47
N HIS A 260 3.30 -12.06 -4.46
CA HIS A 260 2.75 -13.40 -4.62
C HIS A 260 1.82 -13.80 -3.47
N GLN A 261 2.17 -13.47 -2.23
CA GLN A 261 1.31 -13.73 -1.07
C GLN A 261 -0.03 -13.02 -1.23
N ILE A 262 -0.05 -11.71 -1.54
CA ILE A 262 -1.30 -10.96 -1.73
C ILE A 262 -2.18 -11.60 -2.80
N ARG A 263 -1.61 -11.92 -3.95
CA ARG A 263 -2.37 -12.53 -5.06
C ARG A 263 -2.97 -13.88 -4.66
N ARG A 264 -2.19 -14.73 -4.00
CA ARG A 264 -2.67 -16.03 -3.48
C ARG A 264 -3.76 -15.88 -2.44
N ASP A 265 -3.62 -14.94 -1.51
CA ASP A 265 -4.61 -14.71 -0.45
C ASP A 265 -5.91 -14.17 -1.02
N VAL A 266 -5.86 -13.32 -2.06
CA VAL A 266 -7.05 -12.88 -2.80
C VAL A 266 -7.77 -14.06 -3.48
N GLU A 267 -7.03 -14.94 -4.18
CA GLU A 267 -7.61 -16.13 -4.80
C GLU A 267 -8.20 -17.09 -3.74
N LEU A 268 -7.48 -17.31 -2.65
CA LEU A 268 -7.95 -18.13 -1.55
C LEU A 268 -9.19 -17.54 -0.88
N ALA A 269 -9.26 -16.22 -0.72
CA ALA A 269 -10.43 -15.54 -0.20
C ALA A 269 -11.65 -15.73 -1.09
N ARG A 270 -11.51 -15.64 -2.41
CA ARG A 270 -12.57 -15.91 -3.39
C ARG A 270 -13.11 -17.33 -3.26
N LEU A 271 -12.24 -18.30 -3.04
CA LEU A 271 -12.63 -19.70 -2.86
C LEU A 271 -13.29 -19.97 -1.51
N LYS A 272 -12.75 -19.39 -0.42
CA LYS A 272 -13.19 -19.65 0.95
C LYS A 272 -14.47 -18.88 1.31
N PHE A 273 -14.70 -17.71 0.70
CA PHE A 273 -15.83 -16.84 0.98
C PHE A 273 -16.66 -16.56 -0.29
N PRO A 274 -17.31 -17.58 -0.89
CA PRO A 274 -17.98 -17.44 -2.18
C PRO A 274 -19.18 -16.45 -2.16
N GLY A 275 -19.68 -16.09 -0.97
CA GLY A 275 -20.70 -15.06 -0.79
C GLY A 275 -20.17 -13.62 -0.80
N VAL A 276 -18.86 -13.41 -0.86
CA VAL A 276 -18.22 -12.09 -0.84
C VAL A 276 -17.55 -11.81 -2.17
N GLU A 277 -17.80 -10.64 -2.75
CA GLU A 277 -17.02 -10.20 -3.91
C GLU A 277 -15.65 -9.70 -3.46
N VAL A 278 -14.57 -10.34 -3.91
CA VAL A 278 -13.20 -9.97 -3.56
C VAL A 278 -12.52 -9.31 -4.77
N HIS A 279 -12.27 -8.01 -4.64
CA HIS A 279 -11.62 -7.18 -5.65
C HIS A 279 -10.17 -6.90 -5.26
N LEU A 280 -9.26 -7.00 -6.23
CA LEU A 280 -7.87 -6.57 -6.09
C LEU A 280 -7.71 -5.23 -6.83
N LEU A 281 -7.56 -4.14 -6.07
CA LEU A 281 -7.30 -2.81 -6.61
C LEU A 281 -5.80 -2.56 -6.65
N GLN A 282 -5.28 -2.30 -7.85
CA GLN A 282 -3.87 -2.10 -8.13
C GLN A 282 -3.65 -0.78 -8.88
N PRO A 283 -2.45 -0.18 -8.80
CA PRO A 283 -2.12 0.99 -9.61
C PRO A 283 -2.25 0.68 -11.10
N SER A 284 -2.88 1.58 -11.84
CA SER A 284 -3.00 1.49 -13.31
C SER A 284 -1.67 1.65 -14.04
N ALA A 285 -0.61 2.11 -13.35
CA ALA A 285 0.76 2.14 -13.81
C ALA A 285 1.71 2.07 -12.61
N ALA A 286 2.95 1.62 -12.81
CA ALA A 286 3.98 1.56 -11.77
C ALA A 286 4.15 2.90 -11.06
N LEU A 287 4.22 2.88 -9.72
CA LEU A 287 4.27 4.09 -8.90
C LEU A 287 5.60 4.85 -8.98
N ALA A 288 6.64 4.26 -9.58
CA ALA A 288 7.99 4.82 -9.64
C ALA A 288 8.52 5.29 -8.26
N LEU A 289 8.14 4.57 -7.22
CA LEU A 289 8.46 4.84 -5.81
C LEU A 289 8.89 3.54 -5.14
N ARG A 290 9.97 3.57 -4.37
CA ARG A 290 10.44 2.40 -3.60
C ARG A 290 9.91 2.44 -2.18
N PRO A 291 9.78 1.29 -1.49
CA PRO A 291 9.21 1.23 -0.13
C PRO A 291 9.89 2.12 0.91
N LEU A 292 11.22 2.30 0.83
CA LEU A 292 11.97 3.13 1.78
C LEU A 292 12.36 4.50 1.21
N ASP A 293 11.82 4.88 0.05
CA ASP A 293 12.10 6.15 -0.62
C ASP A 293 10.97 7.14 -0.36
N PHE A 294 11.07 7.87 0.74
CA PHE A 294 10.08 8.88 1.13
C PHE A 294 10.35 10.22 0.42
N ASP A 295 10.41 10.17 -0.92
CA ASP A 295 10.43 11.38 -1.77
C ASP A 295 9.05 12.01 -1.84
N GLN A 296 8.94 13.28 -1.47
CA GLN A 296 7.64 13.99 -1.40
C GLN A 296 6.91 14.03 -2.74
N ALA A 297 7.64 14.23 -3.86
CA ALA A 297 7.02 14.28 -5.18
C ALA A 297 6.50 12.90 -5.60
N GLY A 298 7.25 11.83 -5.31
CA GLY A 298 6.83 10.45 -5.53
C GLY A 298 5.61 10.08 -4.70
N ILE A 299 5.60 10.44 -3.42
CA ILE A 299 4.47 10.25 -2.50
C ILE A 299 3.22 10.98 -3.00
N ALA A 300 3.35 12.25 -3.41
CA ALA A 300 2.22 13.01 -3.92
C ALA A 300 1.63 12.37 -5.19
N ARG A 301 2.49 11.92 -6.13
CA ARG A 301 2.03 11.20 -7.32
C ARG A 301 1.34 9.87 -6.98
N ALA A 302 1.87 9.11 -6.03
CA ALA A 302 1.28 7.85 -5.59
C ALA A 302 -0.11 8.06 -4.97
N LEU A 303 -0.26 9.07 -4.12
CA LEU A 303 -1.54 9.45 -3.51
C LEU A 303 -2.58 9.84 -4.58
N GLU A 304 -2.21 10.71 -5.54
CA GLU A 304 -3.11 11.11 -6.63
C GLU A 304 -3.47 9.93 -7.55
N ARG A 305 -2.52 9.02 -7.80
CA ARG A 305 -2.79 7.78 -8.54
C ARG A 305 -3.82 6.92 -7.79
N GLY A 306 -3.68 6.76 -6.48
CA GLY A 306 -4.64 6.03 -5.66
C GLY A 306 -6.05 6.62 -5.74
N ARG A 307 -6.16 7.94 -5.69
CA ARG A 307 -7.44 8.64 -5.87
C ARG A 307 -8.04 8.39 -7.26
N ALA A 308 -7.24 8.53 -8.31
CA ALA A 308 -7.71 8.34 -9.69
C ALA A 308 -8.18 6.90 -9.94
N ASP A 309 -7.41 5.91 -9.50
CA ASP A 309 -7.73 4.49 -9.69
C ASP A 309 -8.97 4.07 -8.87
N ALA A 310 -9.14 4.62 -7.67
CA ALA A 310 -10.34 4.42 -6.87
C ALA A 310 -11.60 4.99 -7.54
N LEU A 311 -11.52 6.19 -8.09
CA LEU A 311 -12.63 6.78 -8.85
C LEU A 311 -12.98 5.96 -10.08
N ALA A 312 -11.98 5.48 -10.83
CA ALA A 312 -12.19 4.61 -11.99
C ALA A 312 -12.84 3.28 -11.59
N CYS A 313 -12.40 2.70 -10.46
CA CYS A 313 -13.01 1.50 -9.89
C CYS A 313 -14.50 1.70 -9.58
N LEU A 314 -14.84 2.75 -8.84
CA LEU A 314 -16.22 3.06 -8.45
C LEU A 314 -17.11 3.39 -9.65
N SER A 315 -16.59 4.09 -10.67
CA SER A 315 -17.31 4.34 -11.91
C SER A 315 -17.67 3.04 -12.62
N GLY A 316 -16.75 2.06 -12.64
CA GLY A 316 -17.02 0.73 -13.21
C GLY A 316 -18.07 -0.07 -12.44
N TRP A 317 -18.30 0.22 -11.15
CA TRP A 317 -19.35 -0.41 -10.35
C TRP A 317 -20.72 0.27 -10.50
N ALA A 318 -20.75 1.59 -10.71
CA ALA A 318 -21.97 2.38 -10.80
C ALA A 318 -22.73 2.24 -12.13
N THR A 319 -22.10 1.72 -13.18
CA THR A 319 -22.66 1.61 -14.53
C THR A 319 -23.46 0.33 -14.80
N ARG A 320 -23.82 -0.44 -13.74
CA ARG A 320 -24.56 -1.71 -13.89
C ARG A 320 -25.81 -1.76 -13.05
#